data_14c2e6b9a7c281d938ab009216ef876d
#
_entry.id   14c2e6b9a7c281d938ab009216ef876d
#
_cell.length_a   1.000
_cell.length_b   1.000
_cell.length_c   1.000
_cell.angle_alpha   90.00
_cell.angle_beta   90.00
_cell.angle_gamma   90.00
#
_symmetry.space_group_name_H-M   'P 1'
#
loop_
_entity.id
_entity.type
_entity.pdbx_description
1 polymer ?
#
loop_
_entity_poly.entity_id
_entity_poly.type
_entity_poly.pdbx_seq_one_letter_code
_entity_poly.pdbx_strand_id
1 'polypeptide(L)'
;VVYGGVDIKPQSDQLRRGIEVLTATPGRLLDHIEGKAVNLSQVQIVILDEADRMLDMGFLPDISRILNHLPKNRQSLMFSATFSPEIKKLAANFLNDPVLIEVARRNATADTVRQVFYRVEDRQKTASLIEILKTQGEGATALKQVLVFVNAKITCRRLTRTLTQAGIKADSIHGDKTQEERTAALEAFKKGECEVLVATDVAARGLDIEELPVVINYDVPYVAEDYVHRIGRTGRAGAQGLAIMLITAADDRSVAAIEKLTKQTFKPVDYRPVERFRPRRDGDRNGYSDRPRREHCRDNDHEGRARPEYGTYRKTVYDPIFDKPYEPSNTPPRPIAATPVQPLRSTKKKAPVAALLGGRGR
;
A
#
# COMPACT_ATOMS: atom_id res chain seq x y z
N VAL A 1 -5.83 -7.98 -19.49
CA VAL A 1 -5.68 -7.73 -18.05
C VAL A 1 -6.67 -6.63 -17.63
N VAL A 2 -7.36 -6.81 -16.48
CA VAL A 2 -8.26 -5.80 -15.92
C VAL A 2 -7.93 -5.55 -14.45
N TYR A 3 -7.80 -4.27 -14.07
CA TYR A 3 -7.42 -3.86 -12.71
C TYR A 3 -7.91 -2.45 -12.39
N GLY A 4 -8.02 -2.15 -11.10
CA GLY A 4 -8.49 -0.87 -10.60
C GLY A 4 -7.47 0.26 -10.72
N GLY A 5 -7.91 1.51 -10.49
CA GLY A 5 -7.03 2.67 -10.48
C GLY A 5 -6.74 3.28 -11.86
N VAL A 6 -7.32 2.74 -12.93
CA VAL A 6 -7.25 3.25 -14.30
C VAL A 6 -8.65 3.32 -14.92
N ASP A 7 -8.80 4.00 -16.05
CA ASP A 7 -10.09 4.11 -16.75
C ASP A 7 -10.65 2.72 -17.09
N ILE A 8 -11.94 2.54 -16.83
CA ILE A 8 -12.66 1.29 -17.06
C ILE A 8 -13.05 1.07 -18.52
N LYS A 9 -13.26 2.15 -19.29
CA LYS A 9 -13.77 2.07 -20.67
C LYS A 9 -12.88 1.28 -21.60
N PRO A 10 -11.54 1.53 -21.70
CA PRO A 10 -10.67 0.75 -22.56
C PRO A 10 -10.67 -0.73 -22.22
N GLN A 11 -10.75 -1.07 -20.92
CA GLN A 11 -10.83 -2.47 -20.47
C GLN A 11 -12.16 -3.10 -20.87
N SER A 12 -13.28 -2.38 -20.73
CA SER A 12 -14.59 -2.86 -21.16
C SER A 12 -14.65 -3.11 -22.66
N ASP A 13 -14.06 -2.21 -23.46
CA ASP A 13 -14.04 -2.35 -24.92
C ASP A 13 -13.20 -3.54 -25.36
N GLN A 14 -12.08 -3.81 -24.66
CA GLN A 14 -11.26 -4.98 -24.90
C GLN A 14 -12.02 -6.27 -24.56
N LEU A 15 -12.70 -6.32 -23.40
CA LEU A 15 -13.48 -7.48 -22.98
C LEU A 15 -14.62 -7.82 -23.95
N ARG A 16 -15.31 -6.82 -24.51
CA ARG A 16 -16.38 -7.02 -25.49
C ARG A 16 -15.93 -7.62 -26.81
N ARG A 17 -14.64 -7.50 -27.16
CA ARG A 17 -14.06 -8.12 -28.37
C ARG A 17 -13.82 -9.61 -28.22
N GLY A 18 -13.95 -10.13 -27.00
CA GLY A 18 -13.62 -11.50 -26.66
C GLY A 18 -12.17 -11.68 -26.24
N ILE A 19 -11.96 -12.56 -25.30
CA ILE A 19 -10.65 -12.92 -24.74
C ILE A 19 -10.62 -14.39 -24.35
N GLU A 20 -9.48 -15.03 -24.50
CA GLU A 20 -9.25 -16.41 -24.10
C GLU A 20 -8.72 -16.50 -22.66
N VAL A 21 -7.88 -15.54 -22.27
CA VAL A 21 -7.26 -15.50 -20.94
C VAL A 21 -7.50 -14.14 -20.28
N LEU A 22 -8.09 -14.15 -19.10
CA LEU A 22 -8.37 -12.95 -18.31
C LEU A 22 -7.58 -12.98 -17.01
N THR A 23 -6.66 -12.03 -16.84
CA THR A 23 -6.06 -11.71 -15.54
C THR A 23 -6.80 -10.53 -14.95
N ALA A 24 -7.26 -10.64 -13.71
CA ALA A 24 -8.13 -9.63 -13.10
C ALA A 24 -7.87 -9.45 -11.62
N THR A 25 -8.04 -8.21 -11.14
CA THR A 25 -8.24 -7.96 -9.70
C THR A 25 -9.73 -8.12 -9.35
N PRO A 26 -10.07 -8.66 -8.16
CA PRO A 26 -11.45 -9.01 -7.82
C PRO A 26 -12.46 -7.88 -8.00
N GLY A 27 -12.20 -6.71 -7.40
CA GLY A 27 -13.14 -5.57 -7.49
C GLY A 27 -13.39 -5.11 -8.92
N ARG A 28 -12.34 -4.93 -9.74
CA ARG A 28 -12.48 -4.48 -11.12
C ARG A 28 -13.20 -5.54 -12.00
N LEU A 29 -12.99 -6.81 -11.72
CA LEU A 29 -13.72 -7.87 -12.42
C LEU A 29 -15.22 -7.81 -12.10
N LEU A 30 -15.58 -7.56 -10.84
CA LEU A 30 -16.99 -7.34 -10.46
C LEU A 30 -17.59 -6.15 -11.17
N ASP A 31 -16.89 -5.00 -11.27
CA ASP A 31 -17.36 -3.86 -12.04
C ASP A 31 -17.71 -4.23 -13.49
N HIS A 32 -16.86 -5.04 -14.14
CA HIS A 32 -17.10 -5.50 -15.51
C HIS A 32 -18.23 -6.51 -15.62
N ILE A 33 -18.41 -7.39 -14.62
CA ILE A 33 -19.55 -8.32 -14.57
C ILE A 33 -20.85 -7.55 -14.42
N GLU A 34 -20.93 -6.61 -13.48
CA GLU A 34 -22.11 -5.76 -13.25
C GLU A 34 -22.41 -4.87 -14.45
N GLY A 35 -21.38 -4.32 -15.09
CA GLY A 35 -21.47 -3.56 -16.33
C GLY A 35 -21.73 -4.42 -17.59
N LYS A 36 -21.90 -5.75 -17.45
CA LYS A 36 -22.11 -6.71 -18.55
C LYS A 36 -21.07 -6.59 -19.67
N ALA A 37 -19.86 -6.19 -19.32
CA ALA A 37 -18.74 -6.10 -20.26
C ALA A 37 -18.04 -7.44 -20.49
N VAL A 38 -18.24 -8.42 -19.60
CA VAL A 38 -17.67 -9.77 -19.66
C VAL A 38 -18.72 -10.80 -19.31
N ASN A 39 -18.65 -11.95 -19.96
CA ASN A 39 -19.45 -13.14 -19.66
C ASN A 39 -18.52 -14.28 -19.25
N LEU A 40 -18.68 -14.79 -18.04
CA LEU A 40 -17.83 -15.83 -17.47
C LEU A 40 -18.45 -17.23 -17.57
N SER A 41 -19.60 -17.40 -18.24
CA SER A 41 -20.34 -18.68 -18.30
C SER A 41 -19.61 -19.81 -19.05
N GLN A 42 -18.55 -19.49 -19.77
CA GLN A 42 -17.77 -20.47 -20.54
C GLN A 42 -16.35 -20.68 -19.97
N VAL A 43 -16.06 -20.17 -18.80
CA VAL A 43 -14.75 -20.32 -18.15
C VAL A 43 -14.53 -21.79 -17.79
N GLN A 44 -13.45 -22.36 -18.31
CA GLN A 44 -13.07 -23.76 -18.08
C GLN A 44 -12.06 -23.90 -16.93
N ILE A 45 -11.21 -22.89 -16.74
CA ILE A 45 -10.16 -22.89 -15.73
C ILE A 45 -10.21 -21.58 -14.95
N VAL A 46 -10.21 -21.67 -13.62
CA VAL A 46 -10.04 -20.52 -12.73
C VAL A 46 -8.81 -20.72 -11.86
N ILE A 47 -8.03 -19.65 -11.74
CA ILE A 47 -6.82 -19.62 -10.91
C ILE A 47 -7.00 -18.52 -9.88
N LEU A 48 -6.90 -18.88 -8.60
CA LEU A 48 -6.79 -17.96 -7.49
C LEU A 48 -5.33 -17.92 -7.05
N ASP A 49 -4.66 -16.81 -7.29
CA ASP A 49 -3.27 -16.62 -6.90
C ASP A 49 -3.16 -15.70 -5.69
N GLU A 50 -2.16 -15.91 -4.84
CA GLU A 50 -2.01 -15.21 -3.54
C GLU A 50 -3.30 -15.25 -2.69
N ALA A 51 -3.90 -16.46 -2.51
CA ALA A 51 -5.19 -16.62 -1.84
C ALA A 51 -5.17 -16.18 -0.38
N ASP A 52 -4.07 -16.40 0.35
CA ASP A 52 -3.84 -15.86 1.69
C ASP A 52 -3.94 -14.33 1.71
N ARG A 53 -3.42 -13.71 0.69
CA ARG A 53 -3.48 -12.27 0.52
C ARG A 53 -4.88 -11.74 0.26
N MET A 54 -5.62 -12.44 -0.59
CA MET A 54 -7.01 -12.07 -0.85
C MET A 54 -7.86 -12.16 0.42
N LEU A 55 -7.54 -13.12 1.30
CA LEU A 55 -8.16 -13.27 2.60
C LEU A 55 -7.84 -12.08 3.52
N ASP A 56 -6.55 -11.74 3.67
CA ASP A 56 -6.07 -10.64 4.52
C ASP A 56 -6.67 -9.29 4.12
N MET A 57 -6.87 -9.08 2.82
CA MET A 57 -7.46 -7.86 2.28
C MET A 57 -8.99 -7.83 2.34
N GLY A 58 -9.63 -8.89 2.84
CA GLY A 58 -11.08 -8.96 2.97
C GLY A 58 -11.82 -9.21 1.66
N PHE A 59 -11.15 -9.69 0.59
CA PHE A 59 -11.78 -9.97 -0.71
C PHE A 59 -12.59 -11.26 -0.78
N LEU A 60 -12.75 -11.99 0.32
CA LEU A 60 -13.54 -13.23 0.36
C LEU A 60 -14.97 -13.06 -0.20
N PRO A 61 -15.74 -12.02 0.18
CA PRO A 61 -17.07 -11.81 -0.38
C PRO A 61 -17.04 -11.58 -1.89
N ASP A 62 -16.07 -10.82 -2.37
CA ASP A 62 -15.93 -10.50 -3.80
C ASP A 62 -15.55 -11.73 -4.63
N ILE A 63 -14.62 -12.53 -4.12
CA ILE A 63 -14.23 -13.81 -4.73
C ILE A 63 -15.44 -14.74 -4.79
N SER A 64 -16.22 -14.85 -3.71
CA SER A 64 -17.43 -15.68 -3.68
C SER A 64 -18.45 -15.23 -4.72
N ARG A 65 -18.63 -13.93 -4.88
CA ARG A 65 -19.52 -13.36 -5.92
C ARG A 65 -19.03 -13.72 -7.32
N ILE A 66 -17.74 -13.55 -7.60
CA ILE A 66 -17.14 -13.91 -8.90
C ILE A 66 -17.34 -15.38 -9.19
N LEU A 67 -17.03 -16.26 -8.25
CA LEU A 67 -17.12 -17.71 -8.42
C LEU A 67 -18.56 -18.20 -8.67
N ASN A 68 -19.57 -17.47 -8.17
CA ASN A 68 -20.99 -17.75 -8.45
C ASN A 68 -21.39 -17.44 -9.90
N HIS A 69 -20.59 -16.62 -10.64
CA HIS A 69 -20.78 -16.37 -12.07
C HIS A 69 -20.08 -17.39 -12.97
N LEU A 70 -19.27 -18.27 -12.39
CA LEU A 70 -18.51 -19.29 -13.14
C LEU A 70 -19.32 -20.59 -13.27
N PRO A 71 -19.10 -21.39 -14.33
CA PRO A 71 -19.67 -22.72 -14.46
C PRO A 71 -19.27 -23.61 -13.28
N LYS A 72 -20.17 -24.52 -12.87
CA LYS A 72 -19.85 -25.52 -11.84
C LYS A 72 -18.82 -26.54 -12.34
N ASN A 73 -18.91 -26.93 -13.61
CA ASN A 73 -17.94 -27.82 -14.24
C ASN A 73 -16.75 -27.00 -14.76
N ARG A 74 -15.74 -26.86 -13.94
CA ARG A 74 -14.49 -26.15 -14.26
C ARG A 74 -13.33 -26.74 -13.48
N GLN A 75 -12.12 -26.56 -13.98
CA GLN A 75 -10.92 -26.78 -13.19
C GLN A 75 -10.65 -25.55 -12.31
N SER A 76 -10.38 -25.78 -11.03
CA SER A 76 -10.06 -24.69 -10.10
C SER A 76 -8.69 -24.95 -9.46
N LEU A 77 -7.80 -23.96 -9.56
CA LEU A 77 -6.48 -23.99 -8.94
C LEU A 77 -6.40 -22.85 -7.93
N MET A 78 -5.76 -23.11 -6.81
CA MET A 78 -5.51 -22.11 -5.78
C MET A 78 -4.05 -22.16 -5.36
N PHE A 79 -3.39 -21.01 -5.45
CA PHE A 79 -2.02 -20.82 -5.01
C PHE A 79 -2.00 -19.94 -3.76
N SER A 80 -1.20 -20.32 -2.78
CA SER A 80 -1.06 -19.59 -1.53
C SER A 80 0.31 -19.86 -0.92
N ALA A 81 0.96 -18.83 -0.38
CA ALA A 81 2.22 -18.99 0.33
C ALA A 81 2.03 -19.56 1.74
N THR A 82 0.84 -19.41 2.32
CA THR A 82 0.49 -19.91 3.65
C THR A 82 -0.67 -20.90 3.60
N PHE A 83 -0.72 -21.80 4.58
CA PHE A 83 -1.77 -22.82 4.71
C PHE A 83 -2.43 -22.72 6.09
N SER A 84 -2.95 -21.51 6.39
CA SER A 84 -3.71 -21.26 7.63
C SER A 84 -5.03 -22.05 7.65
N PRO A 85 -5.68 -22.22 8.81
CA PRO A 85 -7.00 -22.82 8.90
C PRO A 85 -8.03 -22.14 8.00
N GLU A 86 -7.93 -20.80 7.88
CA GLU A 86 -8.80 -19.97 7.05
C GLU A 86 -8.60 -20.28 5.56
N ILE A 87 -7.35 -20.43 5.10
CA ILE A 87 -7.02 -20.82 3.72
C ILE A 87 -7.54 -22.24 3.42
N LYS A 88 -7.40 -23.16 4.36
CA LYS A 88 -7.96 -24.52 4.22
C LYS A 88 -9.47 -24.48 4.08
N LYS A 89 -10.16 -23.65 4.87
CA LYS A 89 -11.61 -23.46 4.77
C LYS A 89 -12.00 -22.84 3.43
N LEU A 90 -11.22 -21.87 2.95
CA LEU A 90 -11.39 -21.27 1.64
C LEU A 90 -11.27 -22.32 0.54
N ALA A 91 -10.20 -23.14 0.58
CA ALA A 91 -9.99 -24.21 -0.37
C ALA A 91 -11.16 -25.22 -0.39
N ALA A 92 -11.63 -25.64 0.79
CA ALA A 92 -12.77 -26.56 0.91
C ALA A 92 -14.08 -25.99 0.32
N ASN A 93 -14.27 -24.67 0.37
CA ASN A 93 -15.46 -24.03 -0.17
C ASN A 93 -15.43 -23.82 -1.69
N PHE A 94 -14.24 -23.66 -2.27
CA PHE A 94 -14.09 -23.23 -3.67
C PHE A 94 -13.51 -24.28 -4.61
N LEU A 95 -12.82 -25.28 -4.06
CA LEU A 95 -12.25 -26.36 -4.84
C LEU A 95 -13.11 -27.63 -4.68
N ASN A 96 -13.12 -28.45 -5.70
CA ASN A 96 -13.80 -29.74 -5.71
C ASN A 96 -12.74 -30.85 -5.65
N ASP A 97 -12.72 -31.61 -4.57
CA ASP A 97 -11.76 -32.69 -4.30
C ASP A 97 -10.29 -32.30 -4.65
N PRO A 98 -9.74 -31.24 -4.01
CA PRO A 98 -8.45 -30.71 -4.41
C PRO A 98 -7.29 -31.60 -3.99
N VAL A 99 -6.31 -31.74 -4.88
CA VAL A 99 -5.00 -32.33 -4.55
C VAL A 99 -4.12 -31.23 -3.97
N LEU A 100 -3.58 -31.47 -2.76
CA LEU A 100 -2.63 -30.57 -2.15
C LEU A 100 -1.21 -30.89 -2.65
N ILE A 101 -0.58 -29.90 -3.29
CA ILE A 101 0.79 -29.99 -3.75
C ILE A 101 1.63 -28.97 -2.98
N GLU A 102 2.52 -29.43 -2.13
CA GLU A 102 3.47 -28.59 -1.40
C GLU A 102 4.80 -28.53 -2.17
N VAL A 103 5.09 -27.38 -2.79
CA VAL A 103 6.22 -27.23 -3.74
C VAL A 103 7.53 -26.85 -3.04
N ALA A 104 7.47 -26.17 -1.92
CA ALA A 104 8.67 -25.70 -1.20
C ALA A 104 8.53 -25.88 0.31
N ARG A 105 9.65 -26.22 0.95
CA ARG A 105 9.74 -26.02 2.40
C ARG A 105 9.61 -24.53 2.67
N ARG A 106 8.77 -24.15 3.65
CA ARG A 106 8.47 -22.75 4.05
C ARG A 106 9.71 -21.87 4.32
N ASN A 107 10.90 -22.44 4.31
CA ASN A 107 12.15 -21.78 4.67
C ASN A 107 13.17 -21.69 3.52
N ALA A 108 12.86 -22.14 2.31
CA ALA A 108 13.84 -22.13 1.21
C ALA A 108 14.34 -20.72 0.86
N THR A 109 13.50 -19.71 1.01
CA THR A 109 13.88 -18.29 0.78
C THR A 109 14.77 -17.77 1.92
N ALA A 110 14.60 -18.28 3.14
CA ALA A 110 15.40 -17.85 4.28
C ALA A 110 16.84 -18.37 4.24
N ASP A 111 17.11 -19.47 3.52
CA ASP A 111 18.44 -20.07 3.43
C ASP A 111 19.35 -19.34 2.42
N THR A 112 18.78 -18.65 1.43
CA THR A 112 19.52 -17.90 0.42
C THR A 112 19.69 -16.41 0.76
N VAL A 113 18.98 -15.93 1.79
CA VAL A 113 18.98 -14.52 2.21
C VAL A 113 19.75 -14.35 3.49
N ARG A 114 20.84 -13.57 3.44
CA ARG A 114 21.52 -13.12 4.65
C ARG A 114 20.63 -12.13 5.40
N GLN A 115 20.24 -12.47 6.61
CA GLN A 115 19.34 -11.67 7.42
C GLN A 115 20.11 -10.98 8.56
N VAL A 116 19.98 -9.65 8.68
CA VAL A 116 20.64 -8.83 9.68
C VAL A 116 19.61 -8.00 10.42
N PHE A 117 19.60 -8.09 11.73
CA PHE A 117 18.72 -7.31 12.60
C PHE A 117 19.54 -6.27 13.33
N TYR A 118 19.22 -5.00 13.13
CA TYR A 118 19.82 -3.89 13.85
C TYR A 118 18.85 -3.36 14.90
N ARG A 119 19.28 -3.35 16.16
CA ARG A 119 18.58 -2.69 17.25
C ARG A 119 18.95 -1.22 17.26
N VAL A 120 17.96 -0.36 17.08
CA VAL A 120 18.12 1.07 16.97
C VAL A 120 17.21 1.80 17.95
N GLU A 121 17.60 2.98 18.39
CA GLU A 121 16.69 3.88 19.11
C GLU A 121 15.65 4.47 18.15
N ASP A 122 14.39 4.56 18.57
CA ASP A 122 13.29 5.07 17.73
C ASP A 122 13.62 6.43 17.09
N ARG A 123 14.19 7.34 17.87
CA ARG A 123 14.59 8.68 17.41
C ARG A 123 15.72 8.67 16.39
N GLN A 124 16.52 7.61 16.36
CA GLN A 124 17.69 7.46 15.48
C GLN A 124 17.40 6.56 14.28
N LYS A 125 16.24 5.92 14.21
CA LYS A 125 15.88 4.94 13.19
C LYS A 125 16.09 5.46 11.76
N THR A 126 15.68 6.69 11.47
CA THR A 126 15.89 7.32 10.16
C THR A 126 17.36 7.64 9.89
N ALA A 127 18.09 8.13 10.89
CA ALA A 127 19.53 8.41 10.75
C ALA A 127 20.31 7.12 10.51
N SER A 128 19.97 6.05 11.25
CA SER A 128 20.56 4.71 11.04
C SER A 128 20.30 4.19 9.64
N LEU A 129 19.07 4.33 9.11
CA LEU A 129 18.78 3.94 7.73
C LEU A 129 19.62 4.71 6.72
N ILE A 130 19.75 6.03 6.85
CA ILE A 130 20.54 6.86 5.95
C ILE A 130 22.01 6.43 5.95
N GLU A 131 22.57 6.16 7.13
CA GLU A 131 23.95 5.71 7.24
C GLU A 131 24.13 4.32 6.64
N ILE A 132 23.25 3.36 6.94
CA ILE A 132 23.25 2.02 6.35
C ILE A 132 23.22 2.11 4.82
N LEU A 133 22.33 2.92 4.24
CA LEU A 133 22.23 3.09 2.80
C LEU A 133 23.50 3.66 2.19
N LYS A 134 24.25 4.51 2.91
CA LYS A 134 25.47 5.15 2.42
C LYS A 134 26.74 4.31 2.60
N THR A 135 26.74 3.37 3.55
CA THR A 135 28.00 2.75 4.01
C THR A 135 28.04 1.22 3.94
N GLN A 136 26.89 0.55 3.79
CA GLN A 136 26.82 -0.91 3.90
C GLN A 136 26.93 -1.66 2.55
N GLY A 137 27.25 -0.97 1.46
CA GLY A 137 27.56 -1.61 0.18
C GLY A 137 28.94 -2.24 0.18
N GLU A 138 29.28 -2.97 -0.89
CA GLU A 138 30.60 -3.57 -1.06
C GLU A 138 31.69 -2.51 -1.02
N GLY A 139 32.73 -2.72 -0.21
CA GLY A 139 33.82 -1.77 -0.04
C GLY A 139 33.40 -0.50 0.73
N ALA A 140 32.40 -0.56 1.61
CA ALA A 140 31.84 0.57 2.36
C ALA A 140 31.23 1.67 1.45
N THR A 141 30.73 1.29 0.29
CA THR A 141 30.02 2.17 -0.64
C THR A 141 28.51 2.25 -0.34
N ALA A 142 27.79 3.08 -1.08
CA ALA A 142 26.34 3.18 -0.96
C ALA A 142 25.63 1.93 -1.50
N LEU A 143 24.58 1.50 -0.82
CA LEU A 143 23.67 0.47 -1.31
C LEU A 143 22.83 1.01 -2.47
N LYS A 144 22.63 0.20 -3.50
CA LYS A 144 21.82 0.53 -4.67
C LYS A 144 20.72 -0.49 -4.88
N GLN A 145 19.64 -0.09 -5.55
CA GLN A 145 18.46 -0.91 -5.81
C GLN A 145 17.89 -1.53 -4.53
N VAL A 146 17.64 -0.67 -3.55
CA VAL A 146 17.12 -1.06 -2.24
C VAL A 146 15.62 -0.86 -2.17
N LEU A 147 14.88 -1.89 -1.78
CA LEU A 147 13.47 -1.78 -1.45
C LEU A 147 13.33 -1.64 0.07
N VAL A 148 12.73 -0.52 0.50
CA VAL A 148 12.50 -0.22 1.92
C VAL A 148 11.03 -0.36 2.25
N PHE A 149 10.71 -1.26 3.16
CA PHE A 149 9.33 -1.48 3.61
C PHE A 149 8.99 -0.65 4.84
N VAL A 150 7.82 -0.03 4.79
CA VAL A 150 7.19 0.71 5.89
C VAL A 150 5.73 0.29 6.05
N ASN A 151 5.20 0.40 7.29
CA ASN A 151 3.84 -0.02 7.58
C ASN A 151 2.78 1.02 7.17
N ALA A 152 3.11 2.31 7.16
CA ALA A 152 2.15 3.38 6.93
C ALA A 152 2.52 4.28 5.73
N LYS A 153 1.51 4.67 4.95
CA LYS A 153 1.69 5.60 3.81
C LYS A 153 2.26 6.96 4.21
N ILE A 154 1.94 7.43 5.40
CA ILE A 154 2.49 8.67 5.96
C ILE A 154 3.99 8.54 6.22
N THR A 155 4.43 7.40 6.79
CA THR A 155 5.84 7.08 7.00
C THR A 155 6.56 6.97 5.66
N CYS A 156 5.92 6.33 4.66
CA CYS A 156 6.45 6.21 3.31
C CYS A 156 6.83 7.57 2.72
N ARG A 157 5.88 8.50 2.68
CA ARG A 157 6.10 9.88 2.16
C ARG A 157 7.18 10.65 2.94
N ARG A 158 7.10 10.61 4.28
CA ARG A 158 8.05 11.32 5.15
C ARG A 158 9.46 10.77 4.97
N LEU A 159 9.60 9.46 4.95
CA LEU A 159 10.89 8.80 4.80
C LEU A 159 11.52 9.10 3.44
N THR A 160 10.77 8.97 2.36
CA THR A 160 11.23 9.31 0.99
C THR A 160 11.75 10.74 0.94
N ARG A 161 10.99 11.71 1.46
CA ARG A 161 11.41 13.11 1.51
C ARG A 161 12.73 13.28 2.29
N THR A 162 12.86 12.62 3.43
CA THR A 162 14.07 12.71 4.26
C THR A 162 15.28 12.08 3.57
N LEU A 163 15.10 10.94 2.88
CA LEU A 163 16.15 10.30 2.09
C LEU A 163 16.62 11.21 0.94
N THR A 164 15.68 11.82 0.21
CA THR A 164 16.01 12.78 -0.87
C THR A 164 16.74 13.99 -0.33
N GLN A 165 16.35 14.54 0.82
CA GLN A 165 17.06 15.64 1.50
C GLN A 165 18.48 15.23 1.95
N ALA A 166 18.71 13.96 2.24
CA ALA A 166 20.01 13.40 2.56
C ALA A 166 20.89 13.10 1.33
N GLY A 167 20.39 13.42 0.11
CA GLY A 167 21.09 13.22 -1.14
C GLY A 167 20.98 11.81 -1.72
N ILE A 168 20.03 11.00 -1.24
CA ILE A 168 19.75 9.66 -1.76
C ILE A 168 18.63 9.76 -2.80
N LYS A 169 18.81 9.17 -3.97
CA LYS A 169 17.78 9.11 -5.01
C LYS A 169 16.69 8.14 -4.62
N ALA A 170 15.66 8.64 -3.94
CA ALA A 170 14.57 7.84 -3.41
C ALA A 170 13.22 8.25 -4.01
N ASP A 171 12.37 7.27 -4.29
CA ASP A 171 10.95 7.45 -4.59
C ASP A 171 10.10 6.52 -3.73
N SER A 172 8.78 6.64 -3.83
CA SER A 172 7.84 5.87 -3.01
C SER A 172 6.72 5.24 -3.81
N ILE A 173 6.20 4.12 -3.30
CA ILE A 173 4.97 3.50 -3.80
C ILE A 173 4.02 3.26 -2.63
N HIS A 174 2.86 3.93 -2.65
CA HIS A 174 1.81 3.80 -1.62
C HIS A 174 0.43 4.05 -2.21
N GLY A 175 -0.62 3.74 -1.44
CA GLY A 175 -2.00 3.77 -1.92
C GLY A 175 -2.53 5.14 -2.38
N ASP A 176 -1.91 6.25 -1.95
CA ASP A 176 -2.33 7.59 -2.36
C ASP A 176 -1.73 8.02 -3.73
N LYS A 177 -0.79 7.28 -4.30
CA LYS A 177 -0.26 7.51 -5.64
C LYS A 177 -1.20 6.91 -6.70
N THR A 178 -1.36 7.62 -7.80
CA THR A 178 -2.06 7.11 -8.98
C THR A 178 -1.31 5.91 -9.57
N GLN A 179 -1.99 5.12 -10.39
CA GLN A 179 -1.35 3.97 -11.03
C GLN A 179 -0.22 4.39 -11.98
N GLU A 180 -0.38 5.53 -12.66
CA GLU A 180 0.66 6.12 -13.52
C GLU A 180 1.91 6.50 -12.73
N GLU A 181 1.75 7.20 -11.60
CA GLU A 181 2.86 7.56 -10.71
C GLU A 181 3.55 6.33 -10.12
N ARG A 182 2.80 5.25 -9.82
CA ARG A 182 3.36 4.00 -9.32
C ARG A 182 4.17 3.29 -10.39
N THR A 183 3.67 3.25 -11.62
CA THR A 183 4.37 2.68 -12.77
C THR A 183 5.65 3.46 -13.07
N ALA A 184 5.59 4.79 -13.09
CA ALA A 184 6.75 5.64 -13.31
C ALA A 184 7.84 5.45 -12.23
N ALA A 185 7.46 5.38 -10.95
CA ALA A 185 8.40 5.13 -9.86
C ALA A 185 9.07 3.75 -9.97
N LEU A 186 8.29 2.73 -10.36
CA LEU A 186 8.80 1.38 -10.58
C LEU A 186 9.78 1.31 -11.75
N GLU A 187 9.45 1.95 -12.86
CA GLU A 187 10.33 1.99 -14.03
C GLU A 187 11.64 2.73 -13.74
N ALA A 188 11.57 3.88 -13.06
CA ALA A 188 12.76 4.64 -12.63
C ALA A 188 13.65 3.79 -11.71
N PHE A 189 13.03 2.99 -10.81
CA PHE A 189 13.75 2.08 -9.94
C PHE A 189 14.40 0.93 -10.72
N LYS A 190 13.70 0.30 -11.66
CA LYS A 190 14.25 -0.76 -12.52
C LYS A 190 15.41 -0.26 -13.39
N LYS A 191 15.35 0.98 -13.88
CA LYS A 191 16.41 1.62 -14.67
C LYS A 191 17.61 2.08 -13.83
N GLY A 192 17.53 2.04 -12.50
CA GLY A 192 18.57 2.54 -11.60
C GLY A 192 18.61 4.08 -11.46
N GLU A 193 17.65 4.79 -12.02
CA GLU A 193 17.47 6.24 -11.85
C GLU A 193 17.07 6.58 -10.43
N CYS A 194 16.30 5.68 -9.78
CA CYS A 194 15.96 5.66 -8.37
C CYS A 194 16.75 4.55 -7.68
N GLU A 195 17.51 4.87 -6.65
CA GLU A 195 18.37 3.91 -5.93
C GLU A 195 17.63 3.22 -4.79
N VAL A 196 16.65 3.93 -4.18
CA VAL A 196 15.88 3.46 -3.03
C VAL A 196 14.39 3.64 -3.28
N LEU A 197 13.66 2.54 -3.30
CA LEU A 197 12.21 2.56 -3.41
C LEU A 197 11.58 2.31 -2.04
N VAL A 198 10.84 3.27 -1.51
CA VAL A 198 10.11 3.12 -0.23
C VAL A 198 8.69 2.67 -0.51
N ALA A 199 8.25 1.58 0.07
CA ALA A 199 6.93 1.02 -0.23
C ALA A 199 6.20 0.53 1.02
N THR A 200 4.86 0.59 0.96
CA THR A 200 4.01 -0.16 1.89
C THR A 200 3.75 -1.57 1.35
N ASP A 201 3.46 -2.54 2.23
CA ASP A 201 3.19 -3.92 1.82
C ASP A 201 2.12 -4.01 0.73
N VAL A 202 1.01 -3.31 0.93
CA VAL A 202 -0.11 -3.32 -0.03
C VAL A 202 0.32 -2.81 -1.40
N ALA A 203 1.18 -1.80 -1.45
CA ALA A 203 1.60 -1.18 -2.69
C ALA A 203 2.76 -1.89 -3.38
N ALA A 204 3.60 -2.60 -2.62
CA ALA A 204 4.72 -3.38 -3.14
C ALA A 204 4.31 -4.75 -3.68
N ARG A 205 3.12 -5.22 -3.33
CA ARG A 205 2.60 -6.51 -3.80
C ARG A 205 2.13 -6.44 -5.24
N GLY A 206 2.31 -7.54 -5.96
CA GLY A 206 2.03 -7.59 -7.40
C GLY A 206 2.96 -6.75 -8.25
N LEU A 207 3.95 -6.07 -7.64
CA LEU A 207 5.00 -5.41 -8.42
C LEU A 207 6.01 -6.47 -8.85
N ASP A 208 6.33 -6.44 -10.13
CA ASP A 208 7.42 -7.22 -10.71
C ASP A 208 8.76 -6.60 -10.28
N ILE A 209 9.08 -6.81 -9.00
CA ILE A 209 10.36 -6.45 -8.37
C ILE A 209 10.90 -7.71 -7.72
N GLU A 210 11.79 -8.36 -8.40
CA GLU A 210 12.45 -9.57 -7.95
C GLU A 210 13.96 -9.43 -8.10
N GLU A 211 14.70 -10.33 -7.48
CA GLU A 211 16.17 -10.38 -7.57
C GLU A 211 16.89 -9.12 -7.07
N LEU A 212 16.26 -8.42 -6.12
CA LEU A 212 16.91 -7.26 -5.53
C LEU A 212 18.15 -7.67 -4.72
N PRO A 213 19.23 -6.89 -4.77
CA PRO A 213 20.38 -7.15 -3.91
C PRO A 213 20.07 -6.95 -2.44
N VAL A 214 19.20 -5.98 -2.11
CA VAL A 214 18.92 -5.60 -0.71
C VAL A 214 17.46 -5.27 -0.48
N VAL A 215 16.92 -5.80 0.60
CA VAL A 215 15.61 -5.43 1.16
C VAL A 215 15.81 -4.91 2.58
N ILE A 216 15.20 -3.76 2.90
CA ILE A 216 15.26 -3.20 4.25
C ILE A 216 13.85 -3.10 4.82
N ASN A 217 13.61 -3.76 5.95
CA ASN A 217 12.41 -3.56 6.74
C ASN A 217 12.66 -2.39 7.70
N TYR A 218 12.27 -1.19 7.30
CA TYR A 218 12.32 -0.02 8.17
C TYR A 218 11.36 -0.18 9.34
N ASP A 219 10.12 -0.63 9.07
CA ASP A 219 9.16 -1.02 10.11
C ASP A 219 9.02 -2.54 10.13
N VAL A 220 8.98 -3.10 11.34
CA VAL A 220 8.66 -4.52 11.54
C VAL A 220 7.22 -4.75 11.07
N PRO A 221 6.95 -5.78 10.24
CA PRO A 221 5.61 -6.04 9.76
C PRO A 221 4.66 -6.41 10.91
N TYR A 222 3.37 -6.05 10.76
CA TYR A 222 2.36 -6.39 11.75
C TYR A 222 2.08 -7.89 11.81
N VAL A 223 2.23 -8.58 10.68
CA VAL A 223 1.99 -10.01 10.52
C VAL A 223 3.32 -10.67 10.16
N ALA A 224 3.66 -11.77 10.84
CA ALA A 224 4.96 -12.43 10.65
C ALA A 224 5.15 -12.97 9.23
N GLU A 225 4.08 -13.39 8.58
CA GLU A 225 4.04 -13.87 7.20
C GLU A 225 4.50 -12.80 6.21
N ASP A 226 4.16 -11.52 6.45
CA ASP A 226 4.61 -10.41 5.63
C ASP A 226 6.13 -10.29 5.60
N TYR A 227 6.82 -10.66 6.68
CA TYR A 227 8.28 -10.69 6.69
C TYR A 227 8.84 -11.60 5.61
N VAL A 228 8.30 -12.80 5.47
CA VAL A 228 8.73 -13.76 4.44
C VAL A 228 8.46 -13.22 3.04
N HIS A 229 7.30 -12.62 2.83
CA HIS A 229 6.94 -11.99 1.55
C HIS A 229 7.84 -10.80 1.20
N ARG A 230 8.26 -10.00 2.19
CA ARG A 230 9.17 -8.87 2.01
C ARG A 230 10.57 -9.33 1.63
N ILE A 231 11.15 -10.26 2.40
CA ILE A 231 12.51 -10.77 2.12
C ILE A 231 12.54 -11.62 0.85
N GLY A 232 11.43 -12.23 0.46
CA GLY A 232 11.29 -12.96 -0.81
C GLY A 232 11.43 -12.09 -2.06
N ARG A 233 11.68 -10.78 -1.95
CA ARG A 233 12.07 -9.91 -3.08
C ARG A 233 13.56 -9.96 -3.36
N THR A 234 14.34 -10.61 -2.52
CA THR A 234 15.79 -10.84 -2.69
C THR A 234 16.10 -12.33 -2.56
N GLY A 235 17.32 -12.74 -2.90
CA GLY A 235 17.79 -14.13 -2.72
C GLY A 235 17.13 -15.15 -3.64
N ARG A 236 16.64 -14.73 -4.81
CA ARG A 236 16.02 -15.63 -5.81
C ARG A 236 17.02 -16.05 -6.89
N ALA A 237 16.65 -17.06 -7.68
CA ALA A 237 17.43 -17.59 -8.80
C ALA A 237 18.88 -17.99 -8.45
N GLY A 238 19.18 -18.35 -7.19
CA GLY A 238 20.50 -18.75 -6.74
C GLY A 238 21.43 -17.57 -6.37
N ALA A 239 20.97 -16.32 -6.50
CA ALA A 239 21.71 -15.17 -6.02
C ALA A 239 21.59 -15.02 -4.49
N GLN A 240 22.66 -14.58 -3.84
CA GLN A 240 22.62 -14.25 -2.41
C GLN A 240 21.96 -12.89 -2.23
N GLY A 241 20.96 -12.82 -1.34
CA GLY A 241 20.27 -11.60 -0.99
C GLY A 241 20.62 -11.08 0.40
N LEU A 242 20.46 -9.77 0.63
CA LEU A 242 20.61 -9.15 1.94
C LEU A 242 19.26 -8.61 2.42
N ALA A 243 18.80 -9.06 3.58
CA ALA A 243 17.64 -8.52 4.26
C ALA A 243 18.07 -7.85 5.57
N ILE A 244 17.79 -6.56 5.71
CA ILE A 244 18.07 -5.79 6.93
C ILE A 244 16.76 -5.47 7.60
N MET A 245 16.68 -5.62 8.93
CA MET A 245 15.55 -5.17 9.73
C MET A 245 16.00 -4.22 10.81
N LEU A 246 15.31 -3.06 10.89
CA LEU A 246 15.51 -2.09 11.96
C LEU A 246 14.46 -2.30 13.04
N ILE A 247 14.90 -2.74 14.22
CA ILE A 247 14.03 -3.03 15.36
C ILE A 247 14.26 -2.05 16.49
N THR A 248 13.21 -1.74 17.22
CA THR A 248 13.25 -0.98 18.49
C THR A 248 12.88 -1.91 19.65
N ALA A 249 12.98 -1.42 20.86
CA ALA A 249 12.55 -2.18 22.04
C ALA A 249 11.03 -2.52 22.03
N ALA A 250 10.23 -1.75 21.30
CA ALA A 250 8.79 -2.02 21.16
C ALA A 250 8.48 -3.22 20.24
N ASP A 251 9.43 -3.63 19.41
CA ASP A 251 9.21 -4.62 18.34
C ASP A 251 9.50 -6.06 18.78
N ASP A 252 9.97 -6.29 20.01
CA ASP A 252 10.44 -7.61 20.48
C ASP A 252 9.39 -8.72 20.33
N ARG A 253 8.10 -8.42 20.55
CA ARG A 253 7.00 -9.39 20.37
C ARG A 253 6.82 -9.79 18.90
N SER A 254 6.91 -8.84 18.00
CA SER A 254 6.76 -9.08 16.56
C SER A 254 7.96 -9.87 16.03
N VAL A 255 9.16 -9.57 16.53
CA VAL A 255 10.38 -10.33 16.20
C VAL A 255 10.25 -11.78 16.66
N ALA A 256 9.79 -12.03 17.90
CA ALA A 256 9.56 -13.39 18.40
C ALA A 256 8.54 -14.18 17.55
N ALA A 257 7.51 -13.51 17.02
CA ALA A 257 6.55 -14.15 16.10
C ALA A 257 7.22 -14.54 14.76
N ILE A 258 8.10 -13.68 14.23
CA ILE A 258 8.89 -13.96 13.02
C ILE A 258 9.85 -15.13 13.26
N GLU A 259 10.57 -15.17 14.39
CA GLU A 259 11.45 -16.28 14.77
C GLU A 259 10.71 -17.61 14.83
N LYS A 260 9.52 -17.61 15.45
CA LYS A 260 8.65 -18.79 15.51
C LYS A 260 8.21 -19.27 14.13
N LEU A 261 7.85 -18.34 13.23
CA LEU A 261 7.41 -18.67 11.88
C LEU A 261 8.55 -19.20 11.03
N THR A 262 9.71 -18.53 11.06
CA THR A 262 10.89 -18.88 10.25
C THR A 262 11.69 -20.03 10.85
N LYS A 263 11.43 -20.39 12.11
CA LYS A 263 12.20 -21.35 12.91
C LYS A 263 13.69 -20.98 13.01
N GLN A 264 13.98 -19.70 12.97
CA GLN A 264 15.32 -19.13 13.11
C GLN A 264 15.37 -18.23 14.34
N THR A 265 16.51 -18.16 14.99
CA THR A 265 16.75 -17.22 16.09
C THR A 265 17.65 -16.11 15.58
N PHE A 266 17.22 -14.88 15.72
CA PHE A 266 17.98 -13.71 15.31
C PHE A 266 18.74 -13.13 16.51
N LYS A 267 19.97 -12.69 16.25
CA LYS A 267 20.78 -11.96 17.23
C LYS A 267 20.89 -10.51 16.79
N PRO A 268 20.04 -9.61 17.33
CA PRO A 268 20.09 -8.20 16.96
C PRO A 268 21.46 -7.60 17.36
N VAL A 269 22.00 -6.79 16.47
CA VAL A 269 23.23 -6.01 16.71
C VAL A 269 22.82 -4.58 17.05
N ASP A 270 23.32 -4.06 18.17
CA ASP A 270 23.09 -2.65 18.51
C ASP A 270 23.74 -1.76 17.47
N TYR A 271 22.95 -0.88 16.87
CA TYR A 271 23.41 0.05 15.84
C TYR A 271 23.15 1.49 16.28
N ARG A 272 24.22 2.26 16.31
CA ARG A 272 24.15 3.71 16.62
C ARG A 272 24.79 4.46 15.47
N PRO A 273 24.05 5.36 14.81
CA PRO A 273 24.60 6.15 13.72
C PRO A 273 25.70 7.09 14.25
N VAL A 274 26.80 7.16 13.49
CA VAL A 274 27.95 8.02 13.83
C VAL A 274 27.62 9.48 13.57
N GLU A 275 26.92 9.77 12.48
CA GLU A 275 26.45 11.11 12.14
C GLU A 275 25.09 11.41 12.76
N ARG A 276 25.01 12.47 13.53
CA ARG A 276 23.72 13.04 13.98
C ARG A 276 23.05 13.77 12.81
N PHE A 277 22.41 13.05 11.91
CA PHE A 277 21.52 13.67 10.93
C PHE A 277 20.36 14.35 11.69
N ARG A 278 20.39 15.68 11.76
CA ARG A 278 19.26 16.46 12.26
C ARG A 278 18.37 16.79 11.05
N PRO A 279 17.19 16.17 10.91
CA PRO A 279 16.25 16.60 9.88
C PRO A 279 15.92 18.08 10.18
N ARG A 280 16.07 18.96 9.17
CA ARG A 280 15.62 20.35 9.30
C ARG A 280 14.13 20.32 9.63
N ARG A 281 13.76 20.85 10.80
CA ARG A 281 12.35 21.09 11.10
C ARG A 281 11.85 22.11 10.09
N ASP A 282 10.76 21.79 9.37
CA ASP A 282 10.01 22.75 8.56
C ASP A 282 9.39 23.79 9.51
N GLY A 283 10.10 24.81 9.86
CA GLY A 283 9.69 25.84 10.82
C GLY A 283 10.69 26.95 10.99
N ASP A 284 11.97 26.74 10.66
CA ASP A 284 13.01 27.76 10.81
C ASP A 284 13.15 28.67 9.56
N ARG A 285 12.03 29.13 9.00
CA ARG A 285 12.02 30.28 8.10
C ARG A 285 11.65 31.53 8.87
N ASN A 286 12.41 31.88 9.88
CA ASN A 286 12.50 33.26 10.36
C ASN A 286 13.95 33.51 10.74
N GLY A 287 14.72 33.87 9.72
CA GLY A 287 16.01 34.51 9.92
C GLY A 287 15.80 35.89 10.52
N TYR A 288 15.92 35.97 11.82
CA TYR A 288 16.19 37.26 12.45
C TYR A 288 17.72 37.40 12.58
N SER A 289 18.23 38.31 11.78
CA SER A 289 19.59 38.82 11.80
C SER A 289 20.02 39.21 13.21
N ASP A 290 21.20 38.70 13.59
CA ASP A 290 22.02 39.27 14.67
C ASP A 290 22.10 40.81 14.55
N ARG A 291 21.54 41.51 15.49
CA ARG A 291 21.90 42.88 15.81
C ARG A 291 22.57 42.89 17.17
N PRO A 292 23.73 43.56 17.31
CA PRO A 292 24.48 43.57 18.57
C PRO A 292 23.74 44.30 19.66
N ARG A 293 23.83 43.74 20.87
CA ARG A 293 23.43 44.38 22.13
C ARG A 293 24.07 45.74 22.24
N ARG A 294 23.26 46.79 22.33
CA ARG A 294 23.62 48.05 22.96
C ARG A 294 23.03 48.06 24.37
N GLU A 295 23.92 48.07 25.36
CA GLU A 295 23.64 48.52 26.71
C GLU A 295 23.28 49.98 26.64
N HIS A 296 22.22 50.43 27.28
CA HIS A 296 22.23 51.54 28.24
C HIS A 296 20.83 51.93 28.70
N CYS A 297 20.79 52.12 30.03
CA CYS A 297 20.09 53.12 30.84
C CYS A 297 18.59 52.99 31.13
N ARG A 298 18.40 52.94 32.42
CA ARG A 298 17.28 53.31 33.28
C ARG A 298 16.51 54.54 32.78
N ASP A 299 15.19 54.51 32.90
CA ASP A 299 14.43 55.23 33.96
C ASP A 299 12.92 55.28 33.61
N ASN A 300 12.18 54.99 34.65
CA ASN A 300 10.89 55.51 35.08
C ASN A 300 9.68 55.75 34.16
N ASP A 301 8.59 55.19 34.70
CA ASP A 301 7.23 55.72 34.84
C ASP A 301 6.33 55.93 33.61
N HIS A 302 5.27 55.25 33.61
CA HIS A 302 3.86 55.60 33.68
C HIS A 302 2.90 54.70 32.90
N GLU A 303 1.90 54.23 33.67
CA GLU A 303 0.48 54.05 33.33
C GLU A 303 0.04 53.26 32.08
N GLY A 304 -0.57 52.13 32.40
CA GLY A 304 -1.92 51.81 31.98
C GLY A 304 -2.22 51.71 30.50
N ARG A 305 -2.00 50.52 29.91
CA ARG A 305 -2.87 50.02 28.81
C ARG A 305 -3.01 48.51 28.87
N ALA A 306 -4.27 48.09 28.92
CA ALA A 306 -4.73 46.70 28.97
C ALA A 306 -4.12 45.86 27.89
N ARG A 307 -3.60 44.66 28.26
CA ARG A 307 -3.22 43.59 27.35
C ARG A 307 -4.50 42.92 26.83
N PRO A 308 -4.61 42.63 25.54
CA PRO A 308 -5.67 41.73 25.06
C PRO A 308 -5.38 40.30 25.54
N GLU A 309 -6.35 39.70 26.19
CA GLU A 309 -6.37 38.28 26.56
C GLU A 309 -6.28 37.42 25.30
N TYR A 310 -5.22 36.65 25.18
CA TYR A 310 -5.14 35.53 24.23
C TYR A 310 -6.08 34.45 24.72
N GLY A 311 -7.04 34.13 23.85
CA GLY A 311 -8.10 33.16 24.07
C GLY A 311 -7.57 31.83 24.55
N THR A 312 -8.18 31.35 25.59
CA THR A 312 -8.08 30.00 26.15
C THR A 312 -8.32 28.94 25.09
N TYR A 313 -7.40 28.01 24.96
CA TYR A 313 -7.57 26.76 24.23
C TYR A 313 -8.89 26.13 24.65
N ARG A 314 -9.83 26.00 23.69
CA ARG A 314 -11.03 25.17 23.87
C ARG A 314 -10.55 23.73 24.05
N LYS A 315 -10.80 23.17 25.23
CA LYS A 315 -10.74 21.73 25.45
C LYS A 315 -11.67 21.08 24.42
N THR A 316 -11.12 20.19 23.60
CA THR A 316 -11.91 19.28 22.78
C THR A 316 -12.86 18.54 23.72
N VAL A 317 -14.16 18.75 23.52
CA VAL A 317 -15.20 18.02 24.22
C VAL A 317 -15.07 16.56 23.78
N TYR A 318 -14.69 15.71 24.70
CA TYR A 318 -14.66 14.28 24.50
C TYR A 318 -16.12 13.81 24.34
N ASP A 319 -16.42 13.17 23.24
CA ASP A 319 -17.75 12.64 22.96
C ASP A 319 -17.86 11.21 23.54
N PRO A 320 -18.71 10.98 24.57
CA PRO A 320 -18.81 9.68 25.23
C PRO A 320 -19.39 8.56 24.32
N ILE A 321 -19.78 8.87 23.10
CA ILE A 321 -20.38 7.93 22.16
C ILE A 321 -19.41 6.81 21.73
N PHE A 322 -18.09 7.06 21.86
CA PHE A 322 -17.06 6.09 21.48
C PHE A 322 -16.74 5.03 22.54
N ASP A 323 -17.30 5.15 23.76
CA ASP A 323 -17.05 4.20 24.86
C ASP A 323 -18.14 3.16 25.03
N LYS A 324 -19.21 3.19 24.23
CA LYS A 324 -20.30 2.19 24.29
C LYS A 324 -20.24 1.24 23.11
N PRO A 325 -20.47 -0.06 23.32
CA PRO A 325 -20.69 -1.01 22.23
C PRO A 325 -21.86 -0.55 21.35
N TYR A 326 -21.72 -0.66 20.04
CA TYR A 326 -22.77 -0.33 19.10
C TYR A 326 -24.02 -1.19 19.33
N GLU A 327 -25.10 -0.57 19.79
CA GLU A 327 -26.43 -1.19 19.83
C GLU A 327 -27.20 -0.73 18.57
N PRO A 328 -27.68 -1.67 17.71
CA PRO A 328 -28.46 -1.29 16.55
C PRO A 328 -29.78 -0.66 17.00
N SER A 329 -30.02 0.59 16.60
CA SER A 329 -31.27 1.28 16.92
C SER A 329 -32.43 0.63 16.16
N ASN A 330 -33.41 0.11 16.86
CA ASN A 330 -34.67 -0.42 16.33
C ASN A 330 -35.69 0.69 15.93
N THR A 331 -35.19 1.87 15.57
CA THR A 331 -36.06 2.96 15.12
C THR A 331 -36.30 2.80 13.62
N PRO A 332 -37.56 2.65 13.17
CA PRO A 332 -37.85 2.59 11.74
C PRO A 332 -37.45 3.88 11.06
N PRO A 333 -36.93 3.82 9.82
CA PRO A 333 -36.49 5.00 9.11
C PRO A 333 -37.64 6.00 8.93
N ARG A 334 -37.41 7.27 9.30
CA ARG A 334 -38.33 8.36 9.03
C ARG A 334 -38.61 8.43 7.52
N PRO A 335 -39.89 8.54 7.08
CA PRO A 335 -40.19 8.73 5.67
C PRO A 335 -39.57 10.03 5.20
N ILE A 336 -38.77 9.94 4.16
CA ILE A 336 -38.18 11.10 3.48
C ILE A 336 -39.35 11.86 2.83
N ALA A 337 -39.57 13.09 3.27
CA ALA A 337 -40.56 13.97 2.67
C ALA A 337 -40.19 14.19 1.19
N ALA A 338 -41.08 13.80 0.30
CA ALA A 338 -40.91 14.01 -1.14
C ALA A 338 -40.85 15.49 -1.43
N THR A 339 -39.75 15.96 -1.97
CA THR A 339 -39.60 17.30 -2.51
C THR A 339 -40.51 17.42 -3.73
N PRO A 340 -41.37 18.45 -3.84
CA PRO A 340 -42.28 18.58 -4.99
C PRO A 340 -41.45 18.84 -6.26
N VAL A 341 -41.57 17.93 -7.22
CA VAL A 341 -41.00 18.06 -8.55
C VAL A 341 -41.80 19.11 -9.30
N GLN A 342 -41.19 20.26 -9.63
CA GLN A 342 -41.78 21.24 -10.54
C GLN A 342 -41.85 20.66 -11.96
N PRO A 343 -42.97 20.77 -12.70
CA PRO A 343 -43.05 20.25 -14.03
C PRO A 343 -42.23 21.09 -15.01
N LEU A 344 -41.31 20.46 -15.71
CA LEU A 344 -40.55 21.02 -16.81
C LEU A 344 -41.51 21.44 -17.95
N ARG A 345 -41.58 22.75 -18.27
CA ARG A 345 -42.28 23.29 -19.44
C ARG A 345 -41.63 22.71 -20.70
N SER A 346 -42.40 21.88 -21.39
CA SER A 346 -42.08 21.36 -22.73
C SER A 346 -42.27 22.48 -23.76
N THR A 347 -41.17 22.98 -24.33
CA THR A 347 -41.21 23.78 -25.59
C THR A 347 -40.91 22.81 -26.74
N LYS A 348 -41.96 22.26 -27.34
CA LYS A 348 -41.87 21.57 -28.65
C LYS A 348 -41.64 22.61 -29.73
N LYS A 349 -40.43 22.70 -30.27
CA LYS A 349 -40.20 23.21 -31.63
C LYS A 349 -40.15 22.03 -32.59
N LYS A 350 -41.18 21.96 -33.46
CA LYS A 350 -41.22 21.06 -34.62
C LYS A 350 -40.17 21.51 -35.63
N ALA A 351 -39.26 20.63 -36.01
CA ALA A 351 -38.42 20.81 -37.20
C ALA A 351 -39.07 20.08 -38.38
N PRO A 352 -38.96 20.63 -39.61
CA PRO A 352 -39.66 20.11 -40.77
C PRO A 352 -39.01 18.81 -41.29
N VAL A 353 -39.85 17.87 -41.66
CA VAL A 353 -39.49 16.62 -42.32
C VAL A 353 -39.17 16.92 -43.77
N ALA A 354 -37.94 16.68 -44.21
CA ALA A 354 -37.58 16.62 -45.63
C ALA A 354 -37.88 15.22 -46.19
N ALA A 355 -38.85 15.17 -47.05
CA ALA A 355 -39.12 14.00 -47.87
C ALA A 355 -38.14 13.96 -49.06
N LEU A 356 -37.43 12.87 -49.24
CA LEU A 356 -36.68 12.58 -50.47
C LEU A 356 -37.26 11.32 -51.10
N LEU A 357 -37.90 11.60 -52.22
CA LEU A 357 -38.47 10.65 -53.15
C LEU A 357 -37.41 9.81 -53.88
N GLY A 358 -37.78 8.65 -54.17
CA GLY A 358 -37.35 7.58 -54.94
C GLY A 358 -36.47 7.76 -56.18
N GLY A 359 -35.75 6.70 -56.50
CA GLY A 359 -35.10 6.45 -57.76
C GLY A 359 -34.89 4.95 -57.92
N ARG A 360 -35.79 4.37 -58.73
CA ARG A 360 -35.66 3.02 -59.34
C ARG A 360 -34.54 3.05 -60.36
N GLY A 361 -33.91 1.91 -60.56
CA GLY A 361 -33.36 1.55 -61.87
C GLY A 361 -32.02 0.83 -61.86
N ARG A 362 -32.10 -0.35 -62.05
CA ARG A 362 -31.57 -1.52 -62.74
C ARG A 362 -30.56 -2.33 -61.98
#